data_5c4188f12e5b1534d7123e72fc16958f
#
_entry.id   5c4188f12e5b1534d7123e72fc16958f
#
_cell.length_a   1.000
_cell.length_b   1.000
_cell.length_c   1.000
_cell.angle_alpha   90.00
_cell.angle_beta   90.00
_cell.angle_gamma   90.00
#
_symmetry.space_group_name_H-M   'P 1'
#
loop_
_entity.id
_entity.type
_entity.pdbx_description
1 polymer ?
#
loop_
_entity_poly.entity_id
_entity_poly.type
_entity_poly.pdbx_seq_one_letter_code
_entity_poly.pdbx_strand_id
1 'polypeptide(L)'
;VSLRTEQIKHSVELSTRQVADDLSRHKGSNLMGSPKKGFGLPDDFSIDIFKPVTVASRFSVEEIRQKFESAFQQNDLKNIKFEFGITSFDRSNNMEFQKASPGFYDTYVDTVHNFVFYTGLEALSGTAGENLSVNELLVVAVPNIKGLVLKSLFWRIAISVLFTLIIIAAFFVTVR
;
A
#
# COMPACT_ATOMS: atom_id res chain seq x y z
N VAL A 1 19.27 -15.02 1.71
CA VAL A 1 18.72 -13.73 1.17
C VAL A 1 17.42 -13.98 0.43
N SER A 2 17.36 -14.98 -0.46
CA SER A 2 16.18 -15.27 -1.30
C SER A 2 14.91 -15.55 -0.47
N LEU A 3 14.95 -16.50 0.46
CA LEU A 3 13.78 -16.87 1.27
C LEU A 3 13.18 -15.69 2.05
N ARG A 4 14.03 -14.84 2.62
CA ARG A 4 13.56 -13.69 3.40
C ARG A 4 12.96 -12.60 2.52
N THR A 5 13.50 -12.42 1.31
CA THR A 5 12.92 -11.52 0.31
C THR A 5 11.53 -11.98 -0.09
N GLU A 6 11.35 -13.28 -0.33
CA GLU A 6 10.04 -13.85 -0.67
C GLU A 6 9.04 -13.75 0.50
N GLN A 7 9.49 -13.95 1.74
CA GLN A 7 8.65 -13.72 2.92
C GLN A 7 8.15 -12.28 3.01
N ILE A 8 9.04 -11.29 2.79
CA ILE A 8 8.64 -9.87 2.80
C ILE A 8 7.64 -9.59 1.68
N LYS A 9 7.90 -10.08 0.47
CA LYS A 9 6.96 -9.91 -0.65
C LYS A 9 5.57 -10.50 -0.31
N HIS A 10 5.55 -11.72 0.21
CA HIS A 10 4.30 -12.37 0.62
C HIS A 10 3.56 -11.59 1.70
N SER A 11 4.28 -11.07 2.72
CA SER A 11 3.68 -10.21 3.74
C SER A 11 3.15 -8.90 3.17
N VAL A 12 3.83 -8.29 2.18
CA VAL A 12 3.35 -7.11 1.47
C VAL A 12 2.07 -7.42 0.68
N GLU A 13 2.05 -8.54 -0.04
CA GLU A 13 0.85 -8.99 -0.77
C GLU A 13 -0.33 -9.20 0.18
N LEU A 14 -0.11 -9.91 1.30
CA LEU A 14 -1.15 -10.17 2.29
C LEU A 14 -1.70 -8.85 2.87
N SER A 15 -0.82 -7.95 3.28
CA SER A 15 -1.20 -6.65 3.80
C SER A 15 -1.97 -5.82 2.77
N THR A 16 -1.55 -5.86 1.51
CA THR A 16 -2.22 -5.11 0.44
C THR A 16 -3.62 -5.65 0.17
N ARG A 17 -3.80 -6.97 0.17
CA ARG A 17 -5.13 -7.60 0.06
C ARG A 17 -6.02 -7.26 1.25
N GLN A 18 -5.48 -7.27 2.46
CA GLN A 18 -6.20 -6.86 3.66
C GLN A 18 -6.69 -5.40 3.58
N VAL A 19 -5.83 -4.50 3.11
CA VAL A 19 -6.21 -3.09 2.89
C VAL A 19 -7.26 -2.96 1.79
N ALA A 20 -7.11 -3.69 0.68
CA ALA A 20 -8.11 -3.69 -0.41
C ALA A 20 -9.48 -4.15 0.07
N ASP A 21 -9.54 -5.23 0.84
CA ASP A 21 -10.76 -5.75 1.46
C ASP A 21 -11.40 -4.72 2.39
N ASP A 22 -10.59 -4.07 3.24
CA ASP A 22 -11.05 -3.06 4.17
C ASP A 22 -11.59 -1.82 3.44
N LEU A 23 -10.91 -1.34 2.42
CA LEU A 23 -11.35 -0.23 1.56
C LEU A 23 -12.65 -0.58 0.79
N SER A 24 -12.79 -1.82 0.36
CA SER A 24 -13.99 -2.29 -0.35
C SER A 24 -15.21 -2.34 0.56
N ARG A 25 -15.06 -2.77 1.82
CA ARG A 25 -16.17 -2.96 2.78
C ARG A 25 -16.59 -1.68 3.50
N HIS A 26 -15.69 -0.74 3.72
CA HIS A 26 -15.97 0.44 4.53
C HIS A 26 -16.37 1.66 3.68
N LYS A 27 -17.29 2.45 4.25
CA LYS A 27 -17.62 3.78 3.71
C LYS A 27 -16.53 4.74 4.16
N GLY A 28 -15.79 5.35 3.21
CA GLY A 28 -14.79 6.35 3.52
C GLY A 28 -15.39 7.65 4.07
N SER A 29 -14.53 8.49 4.65
CA SER A 29 -14.92 9.77 5.24
C SER A 29 -15.46 10.78 4.22
N ASN A 30 -15.01 10.70 2.96
CA ASN A 30 -15.41 11.63 1.91
C ASN A 30 -16.88 11.47 1.45
N LEU A 31 -17.56 10.36 1.80
CA LEU A 31 -19.00 10.23 1.60
C LEU A 31 -19.81 11.06 2.60
N MET A 32 -19.18 11.55 3.66
CA MET A 32 -19.79 12.48 4.62
C MET A 32 -19.61 13.96 4.21
N GLY A 33 -19.37 14.23 2.94
CA GLY A 33 -19.46 15.60 2.41
C GLY A 33 -20.78 16.19 2.86
N SER A 34 -20.71 17.21 3.71
CA SER A 34 -21.85 17.94 4.28
C SER A 34 -22.92 18.12 3.22
N PRO A 35 -24.20 17.81 3.54
CA PRO A 35 -25.27 18.29 2.70
C PRO A 35 -25.14 19.81 2.69
N LYS A 36 -24.67 20.37 1.56
CA LYS A 36 -24.82 21.80 1.32
C LYS A 36 -26.30 22.09 1.46
N LYS A 37 -26.68 22.69 2.60
CA LYS A 37 -27.97 23.33 2.77
C LYS A 37 -28.04 24.47 1.78
N GLY A 38 -28.41 24.12 0.56
CA GLY A 38 -28.86 25.04 -0.46
C GLY A 38 -30.32 24.72 -0.70
N PHE A 39 -31.19 25.40 0.02
CA PHE A 39 -32.60 25.53 -0.33
C PHE A 39 -32.63 26.42 -1.59
N GLY A 40 -32.46 25.81 -2.75
CA GLY A 40 -32.52 26.47 -4.05
C GLY A 40 -33.06 25.49 -5.06
N LEU A 41 -34.08 25.91 -5.74
CA LEU A 41 -34.89 25.24 -6.78
C LEU A 41 -34.10 24.29 -7.70
N PRO A 42 -34.76 23.24 -8.26
CA PRO A 42 -34.11 22.15 -9.00
C PRO A 42 -33.90 22.58 -10.46
N ASP A 43 -32.83 23.30 -10.74
CA ASP A 43 -32.47 23.65 -12.12
C ASP A 43 -31.17 22.96 -12.62
N ASP A 44 -30.64 22.09 -11.79
CA ASP A 44 -29.60 21.19 -12.23
C ASP A 44 -29.93 19.78 -11.69
N PHE A 45 -30.62 19.01 -12.49
CA PHE A 45 -30.57 17.56 -12.40
C PHE A 45 -29.13 17.17 -12.70
N SER A 46 -28.27 17.37 -11.70
CA SER A 46 -26.86 17.10 -11.85
C SER A 46 -26.70 15.61 -12.07
N ILE A 47 -26.20 15.28 -13.24
CA ILE A 47 -25.77 13.96 -13.72
C ILE A 47 -24.82 13.28 -12.70
N ASP A 48 -24.38 13.99 -11.67
CA ASP A 48 -23.57 13.50 -10.55
C ASP A 48 -24.20 12.33 -9.74
N ILE A 49 -25.54 12.17 -9.79
CA ILE A 49 -26.23 11.03 -9.14
C ILE A 49 -25.83 9.69 -9.79
N PHE A 50 -25.37 9.71 -11.02
CA PHE A 50 -25.00 8.53 -11.79
C PHE A 50 -23.49 8.27 -11.84
N LYS A 51 -22.66 9.10 -11.18
CA LYS A 51 -21.24 8.80 -11.11
C LYS A 51 -21.02 7.61 -10.16
N PRO A 52 -20.33 6.55 -10.63
CA PRO A 52 -20.02 5.43 -9.76
C PRO A 52 -19.15 5.94 -8.61
N VAL A 53 -19.55 5.59 -7.39
CA VAL A 53 -18.80 5.94 -6.19
C VAL A 53 -17.59 5.01 -6.11
N THR A 54 -16.46 5.48 -6.59
CA THR A 54 -15.20 4.74 -6.61
C THR A 54 -14.52 4.72 -5.24
N VAL A 55 -13.68 3.73 -4.97
CA VAL A 55 -12.86 3.69 -3.74
C VAL A 55 -11.96 4.91 -3.68
N ALA A 56 -11.38 5.31 -4.81
CA ALA A 56 -10.57 6.51 -4.91
C ALA A 56 -11.33 7.78 -4.47
N SER A 57 -12.63 7.89 -4.72
CA SER A 57 -13.43 9.04 -4.29
C SER A 57 -13.81 9.02 -2.81
N ARG A 58 -13.93 7.82 -2.22
CA ARG A 58 -14.39 7.62 -0.84
C ARG A 58 -13.35 7.94 0.22
N PHE A 59 -12.08 7.63 -0.06
CA PHE A 59 -11.00 7.73 0.91
C PHE A 59 -9.98 8.81 0.53
N SER A 60 -9.45 9.51 1.51
CA SER A 60 -8.30 10.39 1.32
C SER A 60 -7.00 9.58 1.20
N VAL A 61 -5.94 10.21 0.66
CA VAL A 61 -4.60 9.58 0.61
C VAL A 61 -4.12 9.23 2.01
N GLU A 62 -4.38 10.08 2.98
CA GLU A 62 -3.95 9.89 4.36
C GLU A 62 -4.67 8.72 5.04
N GLU A 63 -5.98 8.56 4.83
CA GLU A 63 -6.72 7.41 5.34
C GLU A 63 -6.21 6.08 4.77
N ILE A 64 -5.91 6.05 3.47
CA ILE A 64 -5.34 4.86 2.83
C ILE A 64 -3.95 4.56 3.41
N ARG A 65 -3.12 5.59 3.61
CA ARG A 65 -1.80 5.45 4.23
C ARG A 65 -1.88 4.84 5.62
N GLN A 66 -2.77 5.35 6.49
CA GLN A 66 -2.97 4.84 7.84
C GLN A 66 -3.43 3.37 7.84
N LYS A 67 -4.29 2.97 6.90
CA LYS A 67 -4.71 1.58 6.75
C LYS A 67 -3.54 0.68 6.35
N PHE A 68 -2.69 1.12 5.42
CA PHE A 68 -1.47 0.40 5.07
C PHE A 68 -0.49 0.29 6.24
N GLU A 69 -0.26 1.37 6.98
CA GLU A 69 0.62 1.35 8.16
C GLU A 69 0.13 0.37 9.21
N SER A 70 -1.17 0.34 9.47
CA SER A 70 -1.78 -0.62 10.39
C SER A 70 -1.62 -2.06 9.90
N ALA A 71 -1.92 -2.34 8.64
CA ALA A 71 -1.78 -3.67 8.05
C ALA A 71 -0.32 -4.14 8.01
N PHE A 72 0.61 -3.25 7.71
CA PHE A 72 2.05 -3.55 7.71
C PHE A 72 2.58 -3.84 9.12
N GLN A 73 2.11 -3.09 10.13
CA GLN A 73 2.45 -3.39 11.54
C GLN A 73 1.96 -4.75 11.98
N GLN A 74 0.74 -5.15 11.59
CA GLN A 74 0.15 -6.45 11.91
C GLN A 74 0.92 -7.63 11.26
N ASN A 75 1.51 -7.40 10.10
CA ASN A 75 2.25 -8.41 9.33
C ASN A 75 3.78 -8.31 9.48
N ASP A 76 4.27 -7.73 10.59
CA ASP A 76 5.69 -7.59 10.92
C ASP A 76 6.54 -6.82 9.89
N LEU A 77 5.91 -5.97 9.09
CA LEU A 77 6.56 -5.10 8.11
C LEU A 77 6.92 -3.72 8.70
N LYS A 78 7.31 -3.68 9.97
CA LYS A 78 7.68 -2.43 10.66
C LYS A 78 8.85 -1.74 9.93
N ASN A 79 8.71 -0.44 9.70
CA ASN A 79 9.71 0.42 9.05
C ASN A 79 9.97 0.14 7.55
N ILE A 80 9.09 -0.58 6.86
CA ILE A 80 9.16 -0.68 5.41
C ILE A 80 8.54 0.58 4.80
N LYS A 81 9.33 1.25 3.96
CA LYS A 81 8.82 2.34 3.14
C LYS A 81 7.93 1.75 2.03
N PHE A 82 6.81 2.37 1.79
CA PHE A 82 5.89 2.00 0.72
C PHE A 82 5.25 3.25 0.12
N GLU A 83 4.87 3.13 -1.12
CA GLU A 83 4.03 4.09 -1.82
C GLU A 83 2.85 3.33 -2.44
N PHE A 84 1.74 4.01 -2.66
CA PHE A 84 0.54 3.37 -3.19
C PHE A 84 -0.20 4.27 -4.17
N GLY A 85 -0.96 3.62 -5.04
CA GLY A 85 -1.87 4.29 -5.96
C GLY A 85 -3.14 3.50 -6.17
N ILE A 86 -4.23 4.17 -6.50
CA ILE A 86 -5.46 3.56 -6.99
C ILE A 86 -5.59 3.92 -8.46
N THR A 87 -5.75 2.92 -9.27
CA THR A 87 -5.91 3.05 -10.71
C THR A 87 -7.24 2.45 -11.16
N SER A 88 -7.77 2.98 -12.24
CA SER A 88 -8.91 2.43 -12.95
C SER A 88 -8.59 2.25 -14.42
N PHE A 89 -9.34 1.39 -15.09
CA PHE A 89 -9.27 1.25 -16.54
C PHE A 89 -10.35 2.10 -17.19
N ASP A 90 -9.96 2.91 -18.16
CA ASP A 90 -10.90 3.63 -19.01
C ASP A 90 -11.59 2.67 -20.00
N ARG A 91 -12.54 3.19 -20.79
CA ARG A 91 -13.23 2.42 -21.83
C ARG A 91 -12.30 1.92 -22.93
N SER A 92 -11.13 2.51 -23.08
CA SER A 92 -10.09 2.13 -24.03
C SER A 92 -9.07 1.16 -23.43
N ASN A 93 -9.33 0.66 -22.21
CA ASN A 93 -8.46 -0.21 -21.44
C ASN A 93 -7.09 0.42 -21.09
N ASN A 94 -7.03 1.75 -21.05
CA ASN A 94 -5.86 2.46 -20.54
C ASN A 94 -5.94 2.56 -19.01
N MET A 95 -4.81 2.32 -18.36
CA MET A 95 -4.67 2.45 -16.92
C MET A 95 -4.50 3.94 -16.55
N GLU A 96 -5.42 4.46 -15.75
CA GLU A 96 -5.38 5.83 -15.25
C GLU A 96 -5.33 5.84 -13.72
N PHE A 97 -4.35 6.55 -13.15
CA PHE A 97 -4.26 6.70 -11.70
C PHE A 97 -5.21 7.78 -11.21
N GLN A 98 -6.21 7.36 -10.46
CA GLN A 98 -7.22 8.25 -9.85
C GLN A 98 -6.70 8.90 -8.58
N LYS A 99 -5.82 8.21 -7.86
CA LYS A 99 -5.22 8.68 -6.61
C LYS A 99 -3.87 8.02 -6.40
N ALA A 100 -2.90 8.79 -5.90
CA ALA A 100 -1.56 8.27 -5.60
C ALA A 100 -0.95 9.01 -4.41
N SER A 101 -0.06 8.33 -3.69
CA SER A 101 0.79 8.94 -2.68
C SER A 101 1.90 9.78 -3.33
N PRO A 102 2.48 10.76 -2.62
CA PRO A 102 3.39 11.75 -3.23
C PRO A 102 4.62 11.16 -3.95
N GLY A 103 5.19 10.05 -3.44
CA GLY A 103 6.36 9.39 -4.02
C GLY A 103 6.03 8.21 -4.93
N PHE A 104 4.75 7.99 -5.23
CA PHE A 104 4.32 6.79 -5.94
C PHE A 104 4.92 6.65 -7.34
N TYR A 105 4.85 7.70 -8.16
CA TYR A 105 5.29 7.64 -9.54
C TYR A 105 6.78 7.31 -9.68
N ASP A 106 7.62 7.93 -8.85
CA ASP A 106 9.06 7.68 -8.85
C ASP A 106 9.37 6.24 -8.47
N THR A 107 8.63 5.70 -7.50
CA THR A 107 8.79 4.32 -7.04
C THR A 107 8.21 3.31 -8.03
N TYR A 108 7.10 3.65 -8.67
CA TYR A 108 6.38 2.78 -9.60
C TYR A 108 7.14 2.56 -10.91
N VAL A 109 7.80 3.59 -11.44
CA VAL A 109 8.53 3.53 -12.72
C VAL A 109 9.76 2.62 -12.61
N ASP A 110 10.43 2.59 -11.46
CA ASP A 110 11.61 1.74 -11.24
C ASP A 110 11.23 0.31 -10.81
N THR A 111 10.71 -0.47 -11.73
CA THR A 111 10.32 -1.87 -11.49
C THR A 111 11.51 -2.83 -11.31
N VAL A 112 12.73 -2.40 -11.62
CA VAL A 112 13.94 -3.21 -11.48
C VAL A 112 14.39 -3.33 -10.02
N HIS A 113 14.31 -2.23 -9.28
CA HIS A 113 14.74 -2.17 -7.89
C HIS A 113 13.58 -2.27 -6.91
N ASN A 114 12.37 -1.94 -7.34
CA ASN A 114 11.18 -1.87 -6.51
C ASN A 114 10.25 -3.06 -6.76
N PHE A 115 9.57 -3.47 -5.73
CA PHE A 115 8.53 -4.49 -5.83
C PHE A 115 7.17 -3.81 -5.97
N VAL A 116 6.45 -4.15 -7.01
CA VAL A 116 5.10 -3.63 -7.27
C VAL A 116 4.10 -4.77 -7.22
N PHE A 117 3.04 -4.59 -6.47
CA PHE A 117 1.95 -5.55 -6.34
C PHE A 117 0.61 -4.88 -6.62
N TYR A 118 -0.26 -5.59 -7.32
CA TYR A 118 -1.59 -5.14 -7.72
C TYR A 118 -2.65 -6.03 -7.08
N THR A 119 -3.75 -5.42 -6.61
CA THR A 119 -4.91 -6.16 -6.15
C THR A 119 -6.19 -5.44 -6.56
N GLY A 120 -7.23 -6.20 -6.90
CA GLY A 120 -8.54 -5.65 -7.24
C GLY A 120 -9.22 -5.01 -6.05
N LEU A 121 -9.94 -3.92 -6.28
CA LEU A 121 -10.87 -3.32 -5.34
C LEU A 121 -12.28 -3.70 -5.78
N GLU A 122 -12.99 -4.41 -4.93
CA GLU A 122 -14.37 -4.80 -5.21
C GLU A 122 -15.31 -3.61 -4.99
N ALA A 123 -16.25 -3.41 -5.93
CA ALA A 123 -17.31 -2.44 -5.73
C ALA A 123 -18.22 -2.89 -4.56
N LEU A 124 -18.75 -1.93 -3.79
CA LEU A 124 -19.73 -2.23 -2.76
C LEU A 124 -20.96 -2.90 -3.38
N SER A 125 -21.15 -4.18 -3.03
CA SER A 125 -22.32 -4.97 -3.42
C SER A 125 -23.62 -4.30 -2.97
N GLY A 126 -24.64 -4.30 -3.84
CA GLY A 126 -25.98 -3.78 -3.52
C GLY A 126 -26.21 -2.29 -3.81
N THR A 127 -25.31 -1.61 -4.49
CA THR A 127 -25.55 -0.26 -4.99
C THR A 127 -25.95 -0.27 -6.46
N ALA A 128 -26.76 0.70 -6.90
CA ALA A 128 -27.09 0.87 -8.34
C ALA A 128 -25.84 1.07 -9.23
N GLY A 129 -24.71 1.34 -8.62
CA GLY A 129 -23.39 1.43 -9.25
C GLY A 129 -22.72 0.09 -9.53
N GLU A 130 -23.25 -1.03 -9.06
CA GLU A 130 -22.65 -2.37 -9.28
C GLU A 130 -22.57 -2.73 -10.78
N ASN A 131 -23.53 -2.28 -11.56
CA ASN A 131 -23.54 -2.43 -13.02
C ASN A 131 -22.68 -1.39 -13.77
N LEU A 132 -22.17 -0.38 -13.07
CA LEU A 132 -21.30 0.67 -13.57
C LEU A 132 -19.91 0.58 -12.91
N SER A 133 -19.57 -0.58 -12.32
CA SER A 133 -18.32 -0.76 -11.59
C SER A 133 -17.12 -0.46 -12.49
N VAL A 134 -16.44 0.60 -12.14
CA VAL A 134 -15.09 0.85 -12.66
C VAL A 134 -14.19 -0.19 -12.00
N ASN A 135 -13.50 -1.00 -12.79
CA ASN A 135 -12.51 -1.93 -12.28
C ASN A 135 -11.34 -1.14 -11.68
N GLU A 136 -11.39 -0.92 -10.38
CA GLU A 136 -10.31 -0.24 -9.67
C GLU A 136 -9.28 -1.27 -9.18
N LEU A 137 -8.02 -0.91 -9.27
CA LEU A 137 -6.91 -1.66 -8.70
C LEU A 137 -6.17 -0.82 -7.67
N LEU A 138 -5.87 -1.43 -6.54
CA LEU A 138 -4.93 -0.91 -5.57
C LEU A 138 -3.53 -1.39 -5.93
N VAL A 139 -2.62 -0.46 -6.07
CA VAL A 139 -1.22 -0.72 -6.39
C VAL A 139 -0.37 -0.30 -5.21
N VAL A 140 0.51 -1.18 -4.76
CA VAL A 140 1.54 -0.84 -3.76
C VAL A 140 2.91 -1.02 -4.37
N ALA A 141 3.80 -0.07 -4.13
CA ALA A 141 5.18 -0.11 -4.54
C ALA A 141 6.10 -0.02 -3.31
N VAL A 142 6.96 -1.01 -3.15
CA VAL A 142 7.91 -1.10 -2.03
C VAL A 142 9.32 -0.97 -2.58
N PRO A 143 10.04 0.12 -2.24
CA PRO A 143 11.36 0.33 -2.75
C PRO A 143 12.38 -0.60 -2.10
N ASN A 144 13.32 -1.08 -2.92
CA ASN A 144 14.57 -1.72 -2.51
C ASN A 144 14.44 -2.82 -1.43
N ILE A 145 13.52 -3.78 -1.60
CA ILE A 145 13.36 -4.89 -0.65
C ILE A 145 14.67 -5.65 -0.43
N LYS A 146 15.48 -5.85 -1.49
CA LYS A 146 16.78 -6.53 -1.38
C LYS A 146 17.75 -5.79 -0.45
N GLY A 147 17.81 -4.47 -0.53
CA GLY A 147 18.64 -3.64 0.34
C GLY A 147 18.20 -3.67 1.81
N LEU A 148 16.90 -3.73 2.06
CA LEU A 148 16.35 -3.87 3.42
C LEU A 148 16.80 -5.20 4.06
N VAL A 149 16.73 -6.29 3.31
CA VAL A 149 17.19 -7.61 3.77
C VAL A 149 18.70 -7.61 4.03
N LEU A 150 19.48 -7.03 3.12
CA LEU A 150 20.95 -6.94 3.26
C LEU A 150 21.35 -6.16 4.51
N LYS A 151 20.74 -5.01 4.74
CA LYS A 151 21.02 -4.16 5.92
C LYS A 151 20.74 -4.91 7.24
N SER A 152 19.63 -5.63 7.30
CA SER A 152 19.26 -6.44 8.47
C SER A 152 20.24 -7.62 8.71
N LEU A 153 20.78 -8.20 7.64
CA LEU A 153 21.74 -9.30 7.70
C LEU A 153 23.13 -8.81 8.12
N PHE A 154 23.57 -7.69 7.57
CA PHE A 154 24.86 -7.08 7.87
C PHE A 154 25.04 -6.81 9.37
N TRP A 155 24.01 -6.27 10.04
CA TRP A 155 24.05 -6.00 11.48
C TRP A 155 24.22 -7.29 12.32
N ARG A 156 23.57 -8.37 11.95
CA ARG A 156 23.71 -9.66 12.62
C ARG A 156 25.12 -10.26 12.44
N ILE A 157 25.66 -10.15 11.23
CA ILE A 157 27.02 -10.60 10.93
C ILE A 157 28.02 -9.76 11.73
N ALA A 158 27.87 -8.44 11.78
CA ALA A 158 28.75 -7.55 12.52
C ALA A 158 28.80 -7.89 14.01
N ILE A 159 27.64 -8.17 14.63
CA ILE A 159 27.56 -8.61 16.04
C ILE A 159 28.27 -9.96 16.23
N SER A 160 28.06 -10.91 15.33
CA SER A 160 28.72 -12.24 15.40
C SER A 160 30.24 -12.13 15.32
N VAL A 161 30.75 -11.31 14.40
CA VAL A 161 32.19 -11.06 14.26
C VAL A 161 32.77 -10.39 15.50
N LEU A 162 32.06 -9.41 16.07
CA LEU A 162 32.48 -8.75 17.30
C LEU A 162 32.58 -9.75 18.47
N PHE A 163 31.58 -10.63 18.61
CA PHE A 163 31.58 -11.65 19.64
C PHE A 163 32.76 -12.64 19.50
N THR A 164 33.06 -13.05 18.26
CA THR A 164 34.18 -13.91 17.95
C THR A 164 35.51 -13.25 18.32
N LEU A 165 35.70 -11.98 18.04
CA LEU A 165 36.89 -11.20 18.37
C LEU A 165 37.05 -11.09 19.89
N ILE A 166 35.98 -10.91 20.67
CA ILE A 166 36.04 -10.86 22.13
C ILE A 166 36.52 -12.24 22.71
N ILE A 167 35.99 -13.33 22.16
CA ILE A 167 36.41 -14.68 22.60
C ILE A 167 37.89 -14.92 22.31
N ILE A 168 38.36 -14.56 21.13
CA ILE A 168 39.80 -14.70 20.76
C ILE A 168 40.66 -13.85 21.70
N ALA A 169 40.27 -12.59 21.95
CA ALA A 169 41.03 -11.72 22.87
C ALA A 169 41.08 -12.28 24.29
N ALA A 170 39.97 -12.78 24.81
CA ALA A 170 39.90 -13.41 26.13
C ALA A 170 40.82 -14.63 26.20
N PHE A 171 40.84 -15.47 25.16
CA PHE A 171 41.73 -16.61 25.08
C PHE A 171 43.21 -16.20 25.12
N PHE A 172 43.61 -15.18 24.35
CA PHE A 172 44.97 -14.65 24.35
C PHE A 172 45.39 -14.12 25.73
N VAL A 173 44.49 -13.44 26.44
CA VAL A 173 44.77 -12.95 27.81
C VAL A 173 44.94 -14.09 28.80
N THR A 174 44.19 -15.19 28.65
CA THR A 174 44.21 -16.33 29.59
C THR A 174 45.46 -17.21 29.38
N VAL A 175 45.98 -17.29 28.14
CA VAL A 175 47.14 -18.17 27.79
C VAL A 175 48.48 -17.47 28.02
N ARG A 176 48.49 -16.15 28.22
CA ARG A 176 49.70 -15.37 28.49
C ARG A 176 50.00 -15.29 30.00
#